data_46f581bdb47334375c0eb3a96ba3156b
#
_entry.id   46f581bdb47334375c0eb3a96ba3156b
#
_cell.length_a   1.000
_cell.length_b   1.000
_cell.length_c   1.000
_cell.angle_alpha   90.00
_cell.angle_beta   90.00
_cell.angle_gamma   90.00
#
_symmetry.space_group_name_H-M   'P 1'
#
loop_
_entity.id
_entity.type
_entity.pdbx_description
1 polymer ?
#
loop_
_entity_poly.entity_id
_entity_poly.type
_entity_poly.pdbx_seq_one_letter_code
_entity_poly.pdbx_strand_id
1 'polypeptide(L)'
;MDAAVKSPIEMFYQWEKTTPNKVFLRQPTNLVWAEFTWAQIGDQVRRLTTFIDKQNYPPGSRIAIWSSNSMDWVVVDLAIMMSGHVSVPVYPGQDLKSARYILEHSESQMIFLGAFDHAADADEAIPDSVTRVGIHGATTPCAYQLKDILANNEPRQDSPIPDPEGM
;
A
#
# COMPACT_ATOMS: atom_id res chain seq x y z
N MET A 1 -13.42 -0.72 -32.42
CA MET A 1 -13.45 -1.53 -31.19
C MET A 1 -12.72 -0.70 -30.14
N ASP A 2 -13.44 -0.07 -29.25
CA ASP A 2 -12.80 0.61 -28.11
C ASP A 2 -12.11 -0.45 -27.25
N ALA A 3 -10.77 -0.33 -27.14
CA ALA A 3 -10.03 -1.17 -26.21
C ALA A 3 -10.54 -0.82 -24.79
N ALA A 4 -11.08 -1.80 -24.08
CA ALA A 4 -11.52 -1.59 -22.69
C ALA A 4 -10.34 -0.99 -21.90
N VAL A 5 -10.61 0.09 -21.17
CA VAL A 5 -9.61 0.74 -20.32
C VAL A 5 -9.26 -0.24 -19.20
N LYS A 6 -7.98 -0.61 -19.09
CA LYS A 6 -7.49 -1.49 -18.03
C LYS A 6 -7.29 -0.72 -16.74
N SER A 7 -7.62 -1.35 -15.63
CA SER A 7 -7.30 -0.82 -14.30
C SER A 7 -5.78 -0.83 -14.04
N PRO A 8 -5.27 -0.04 -13.08
CA PRO A 8 -3.86 -0.06 -12.70
C PRO A 8 -3.35 -1.45 -12.33
N ILE A 9 -4.16 -2.25 -11.63
CA ILE A 9 -3.77 -3.61 -11.23
C ILE A 9 -3.69 -4.57 -12.42
N GLU A 10 -4.60 -4.45 -13.42
CA GLU A 10 -4.52 -5.22 -14.66
C GLU A 10 -3.28 -4.88 -15.47
N MET A 11 -2.93 -3.58 -15.53
CA MET A 11 -1.70 -3.11 -16.18
C MET A 11 -0.46 -3.67 -15.47
N PHE A 12 -0.47 -3.68 -14.14
CA PHE A 12 0.59 -4.27 -13.33
C PHE A 12 0.80 -5.75 -13.68
N TYR A 13 -0.26 -6.57 -13.66
CA TYR A 13 -0.18 -7.99 -14.03
C TYR A 13 0.34 -8.22 -15.44
N GLN A 14 -0.09 -7.38 -16.39
CA GLN A 14 0.39 -7.48 -17.75
C GLN A 14 1.90 -7.28 -17.85
N TRP A 15 2.43 -6.22 -17.22
CA TRP A 15 3.86 -5.90 -17.25
C TRP A 15 4.69 -6.92 -16.45
N GLU A 16 4.23 -7.34 -15.30
CA GLU A 16 4.87 -8.41 -14.54
C GLU A 16 5.01 -9.69 -15.36
N LYS A 17 3.96 -10.09 -16.08
CA LYS A 17 3.96 -11.28 -16.95
C LYS A 17 4.87 -11.13 -18.16
N THR A 18 4.88 -9.98 -18.80
CA THR A 18 5.59 -9.77 -20.09
C THR A 18 7.03 -9.33 -19.92
N THR A 19 7.37 -8.67 -18.81
CA THR A 19 8.71 -8.12 -18.56
C THR A 19 9.19 -8.34 -17.11
N PRO A 20 9.12 -9.57 -16.56
CA PRO A 20 9.35 -9.85 -15.14
C PRO A 20 10.73 -9.37 -14.63
N ASN A 21 11.75 -9.48 -15.47
CA ASN A 21 13.14 -9.16 -15.12
C ASN A 21 13.55 -7.71 -15.45
N LYS A 22 12.65 -6.90 -16.02
CA LYS A 22 12.94 -5.47 -16.24
C LYS A 22 12.77 -4.70 -14.93
N VAL A 23 13.56 -3.65 -14.77
CA VAL A 23 13.43 -2.70 -13.65
C VAL A 23 12.08 -1.99 -13.78
N PHE A 24 11.30 -2.06 -12.70
CA PHE A 24 10.05 -1.33 -12.53
C PHE A 24 10.23 -0.09 -11.68
N LEU A 25 10.85 -0.24 -10.50
CA LEU A 25 11.06 0.86 -9.56
C LEU A 25 12.53 1.05 -9.24
N ARG A 26 12.89 2.30 -8.94
CA ARG A 26 14.18 2.68 -8.39
C ARG A 26 13.98 3.49 -7.13
N GLN A 27 14.70 3.15 -6.07
CA GLN A 27 14.67 3.85 -4.79
C GLN A 27 16.09 4.31 -4.44
N PRO A 28 16.33 5.63 -4.21
CA PRO A 28 17.62 6.07 -3.68
C PRO A 28 17.77 5.62 -2.22
N THR A 29 18.85 4.93 -1.93
CA THR A 29 19.20 4.47 -0.58
C THR A 29 20.67 4.76 -0.35
N ASN A 30 21.01 5.63 0.63
CA ASN A 30 22.38 6.01 0.95
C ASN A 30 23.22 6.43 -0.28
N LEU A 31 22.68 7.30 -1.12
CA LEU A 31 23.29 7.80 -2.36
C LEU A 31 23.50 6.76 -3.47
N VAL A 32 22.95 5.57 -3.32
CA VAL A 32 22.96 4.50 -4.32
C VAL A 32 21.52 4.20 -4.74
N TRP A 33 21.32 3.97 -6.04
CA TRP A 33 20.01 3.56 -6.56
C TRP A 33 19.82 2.05 -6.37
N ALA A 34 18.89 1.65 -5.53
CA ALA A 34 18.37 0.29 -5.51
C ALA A 34 17.35 0.12 -6.65
N GLU A 35 17.48 -0.95 -7.41
CA GLU A 35 16.60 -1.30 -8.52
C GLU A 35 15.75 -2.52 -8.17
N PHE A 36 14.46 -2.45 -8.53
CA PHE A 36 13.50 -3.52 -8.27
C PHE A 36 12.81 -3.89 -9.58
N THR A 37 12.82 -5.18 -9.91
CA THR A 37 12.15 -5.70 -11.10
C THR A 37 10.65 -5.85 -10.89
N TRP A 38 9.89 -6.01 -11.98
CA TRP A 38 8.46 -6.31 -11.92
C TRP A 38 8.17 -7.55 -11.08
N ALA A 39 8.95 -8.63 -11.25
CA ALA A 39 8.77 -9.86 -10.48
C ALA A 39 9.04 -9.67 -8.98
N GLN A 40 10.07 -8.88 -8.62
CA GLN A 40 10.39 -8.62 -7.22
C GLN A 40 9.29 -7.79 -6.53
N ILE A 41 8.78 -6.77 -7.22
CA ILE A 41 7.65 -5.99 -6.69
C ILE A 41 6.39 -6.86 -6.62
N GLY A 42 6.15 -7.71 -7.62
CA GLY A 42 5.02 -8.63 -7.64
C GLY A 42 5.01 -9.61 -6.48
N ASP A 43 6.16 -10.16 -6.11
CA ASP A 43 6.28 -11.02 -4.92
C ASP A 43 5.92 -10.25 -3.64
N GLN A 44 6.45 -9.04 -3.46
CA GLN A 44 6.15 -8.20 -2.28
C GLN A 44 4.67 -7.81 -2.21
N VAL A 45 4.09 -7.39 -3.32
CA VAL A 45 2.65 -7.05 -3.42
C VAL A 45 1.79 -8.23 -2.99
N ARG A 46 2.07 -9.45 -3.49
CA ARG A 46 1.30 -10.65 -3.15
C ARG A 46 1.45 -11.07 -1.69
N ARG A 47 2.62 -10.94 -1.10
CA ARG A 47 2.85 -11.21 0.33
C ARG A 47 2.07 -10.24 1.21
N LEU A 48 2.09 -8.95 0.85
CA LEU A 48 1.33 -7.94 1.56
C LEU A 48 -0.18 -8.13 1.39
N THR A 49 -0.64 -8.49 0.18
CA THR A 49 -2.04 -8.85 -0.07
C THR A 49 -2.49 -10.01 0.83
N THR A 50 -1.67 -11.07 0.96
CA THR A 50 -1.96 -12.19 1.88
C THR A 50 -2.13 -11.72 3.33
N PHE A 51 -1.32 -10.76 3.78
CA PHE A 51 -1.47 -10.18 5.11
C PHE A 51 -2.77 -9.37 5.25
N ILE A 52 -3.11 -8.56 4.25
CA ILE A 52 -4.35 -7.75 4.25
C ILE A 52 -5.57 -8.68 4.27
N ASP A 53 -5.60 -9.73 3.44
CA ASP A 53 -6.69 -10.71 3.38
C ASP A 53 -6.95 -11.38 4.75
N LYS A 54 -5.89 -11.66 5.52
CA LYS A 54 -5.99 -12.25 6.86
C LYS A 54 -6.65 -11.33 7.89
N GLN A 55 -6.77 -10.04 7.63
CA GLN A 55 -7.48 -9.11 8.51
C GLN A 55 -9.01 -9.28 8.43
N ASN A 56 -9.51 -9.95 7.39
CA ASN A 56 -10.92 -10.23 7.16
C ASN A 56 -11.80 -8.97 7.13
N TYR A 57 -11.30 -7.88 6.59
CA TYR A 57 -12.09 -6.67 6.37
C TYR A 57 -13.18 -6.92 5.31
N PRO A 58 -14.34 -6.28 5.42
CA PRO A 58 -15.37 -6.32 4.36
C PRO A 58 -14.79 -5.89 3.01
N PRO A 59 -15.23 -6.49 1.88
CA PRO A 59 -14.82 -6.02 0.55
C PRO A 59 -15.05 -4.52 0.37
N GLY A 60 -14.14 -3.85 -0.32
CA GLY A 60 -14.20 -2.40 -0.52
C GLY A 60 -13.86 -1.55 0.72
N SER A 61 -13.35 -2.16 1.80
CA SER A 61 -12.85 -1.39 2.95
C SER A 61 -11.77 -0.42 2.54
N ARG A 62 -11.71 0.74 3.21
CA ARG A 62 -10.71 1.77 2.94
C ARG A 62 -9.47 1.51 3.77
N ILE A 63 -8.31 1.60 3.12
CA ILE A 63 -6.99 1.45 3.74
C ILE A 63 -6.17 2.68 3.38
N ALA A 64 -5.73 3.41 4.39
CA ALA A 64 -5.00 4.66 4.19
C ALA A 64 -3.50 4.45 4.00
N ILE A 65 -2.87 5.38 3.27
CA ILE A 65 -1.41 5.48 3.13
C ILE A 65 -1.01 6.92 3.46
N TRP A 66 -0.22 7.10 4.51
CA TRP A 66 0.32 8.42 4.89
C TRP A 66 1.85 8.36 4.86
N SER A 67 2.40 8.71 3.73
CA SER A 67 3.84 8.64 3.48
C SER A 67 4.24 9.49 2.29
N SER A 68 5.47 9.99 2.31
CA SER A 68 6.15 10.44 1.10
C SER A 68 6.32 9.30 0.11
N ASN A 69 6.48 9.64 -1.18
CA ASN A 69 6.67 8.66 -2.24
C ASN A 69 7.89 7.78 -1.97
N SER A 70 7.68 6.47 -2.07
CA SER A 70 8.72 5.46 -1.92
C SER A 70 8.35 4.20 -2.71
N MET A 71 9.27 3.26 -2.83
CA MET A 71 8.99 1.95 -3.39
C MET A 71 7.90 1.23 -2.58
N ASP A 72 7.98 1.29 -1.25
CA ASP A 72 6.99 0.69 -0.35
C ASP A 72 5.60 1.29 -0.55
N TRP A 73 5.50 2.62 -0.82
CA TRP A 73 4.23 3.27 -1.12
C TRP A 73 3.53 2.60 -2.32
N VAL A 74 4.29 2.32 -3.39
CA VAL A 74 3.75 1.66 -4.59
C VAL A 74 3.35 0.21 -4.30
N VAL A 75 4.17 -0.52 -3.53
CA VAL A 75 3.85 -1.90 -3.11
C VAL A 75 2.55 -1.94 -2.30
N VAL A 76 2.37 -1.00 -1.37
CA VAL A 76 1.16 -0.90 -0.54
C VAL A 76 -0.06 -0.60 -1.38
N ASP A 77 0.01 0.40 -2.26
CA ASP A 77 -1.12 0.80 -3.12
C ASP A 77 -1.59 -0.35 -4.02
N LEU A 78 -0.64 -1.03 -4.66
CA LEU A 78 -0.94 -2.21 -5.48
C LEU A 78 -1.51 -3.38 -4.66
N ALA A 79 -1.02 -3.61 -3.43
CA ALA A 79 -1.53 -4.67 -2.57
C ALA A 79 -2.96 -4.39 -2.08
N ILE A 80 -3.28 -3.15 -1.76
CA ILE A 80 -4.64 -2.71 -1.40
C ILE A 80 -5.59 -2.98 -2.58
N MET A 81 -5.22 -2.57 -3.78
CA MET A 81 -6.01 -2.83 -4.98
C MET A 81 -6.16 -4.35 -5.26
N MET A 82 -5.09 -5.13 -5.12
CA MET A 82 -5.12 -6.59 -5.33
C MET A 82 -6.02 -7.30 -4.32
N SER A 83 -6.13 -6.80 -3.09
CA SER A 83 -7.02 -7.35 -2.06
C SER A 83 -8.49 -6.93 -2.20
N GLY A 84 -8.84 -6.12 -3.23
CA GLY A 84 -10.21 -5.66 -3.46
C GLY A 84 -10.64 -4.57 -2.48
N HIS A 85 -9.68 -3.79 -1.97
CA HIS A 85 -9.90 -2.66 -1.07
C HIS A 85 -9.63 -1.33 -1.76
N VAL A 86 -10.03 -0.23 -1.12
CA VAL A 86 -9.87 1.12 -1.63
C VAL A 86 -8.69 1.81 -0.95
N SER A 87 -7.72 2.26 -1.74
CA SER A 87 -6.59 3.05 -1.26
C SER A 87 -7.02 4.50 -0.97
N VAL A 88 -6.65 5.01 0.20
CA VAL A 88 -6.91 6.38 0.65
C VAL A 88 -5.58 7.08 0.92
N PRO A 89 -4.98 7.73 -0.08
CA PRO A 89 -3.75 8.47 0.11
C PRO A 89 -3.96 9.71 0.97
N VAL A 90 -3.14 9.88 2.02
CA VAL A 90 -3.03 11.10 2.82
C VAL A 90 -1.75 11.81 2.40
N TYR A 91 -1.87 13.10 2.04
CA TYR A 91 -0.72 13.87 1.59
C TYR A 91 0.31 14.03 2.73
N PRO A 92 1.63 13.86 2.47
CA PRO A 92 2.66 13.89 3.52
C PRO A 92 2.73 15.18 4.33
N GLY A 93 2.43 16.33 3.73
CA GLY A 93 2.36 17.65 4.38
C GLY A 93 0.97 17.99 4.96
N GLN A 94 0.05 17.01 5.06
CA GLN A 94 -1.29 17.24 5.60
C GLN A 94 -1.21 17.54 7.10
N ASP A 95 -1.92 18.58 7.57
CA ASP A 95 -2.05 18.87 8.99
C ASP A 95 -2.85 17.78 9.72
N LEU A 96 -2.59 17.65 11.03
CA LEU A 96 -3.18 16.56 11.85
C LEU A 96 -4.71 16.57 11.86
N LYS A 97 -5.34 17.76 11.90
CA LYS A 97 -6.81 17.87 11.91
C LYS A 97 -7.43 17.37 10.61
N SER A 98 -6.84 17.77 9.49
CA SER A 98 -7.29 17.33 8.16
C SER A 98 -7.00 15.85 7.93
N ALA A 99 -5.85 15.34 8.38
CA ALA A 99 -5.54 13.93 8.33
C ALA A 99 -6.54 13.10 9.14
N ARG A 100 -6.87 13.54 10.37
CA ARG A 100 -7.91 12.91 11.19
C ARG A 100 -9.25 12.88 10.49
N TYR A 101 -9.67 14.01 9.92
CA TYR A 101 -10.93 14.09 9.18
C TYR A 101 -10.96 13.10 7.99
N ILE A 102 -9.87 12.99 7.23
CA ILE A 102 -9.77 12.03 6.11
C ILE A 102 -9.96 10.59 6.61
N LEU A 103 -9.28 10.21 7.69
CA LEU A 103 -9.35 8.86 8.25
C LEU A 103 -10.74 8.52 8.81
N GLU A 104 -11.37 9.47 9.52
CA GLU A 104 -12.72 9.30 10.07
C GLU A 104 -13.76 9.27 8.96
N HIS A 105 -13.70 10.22 8.01
CA HIS A 105 -14.67 10.30 6.90
C HIS A 105 -14.60 9.11 5.94
N SER A 106 -13.39 8.60 5.68
CA SER A 106 -13.21 7.39 4.87
C SER A 106 -13.52 6.11 5.64
N GLU A 107 -13.67 6.17 6.96
CA GLU A 107 -13.80 5.00 7.84
C GLU A 107 -12.66 3.99 7.62
N SER A 108 -11.43 4.49 7.48
CA SER A 108 -10.27 3.65 7.20
C SER A 108 -10.05 2.60 8.28
N GLN A 109 -9.85 1.34 7.89
CA GLN A 109 -9.66 0.21 8.82
C GLN A 109 -8.18 0.00 9.17
N MET A 110 -7.28 0.39 8.27
CA MET A 110 -5.84 0.26 8.39
C MET A 110 -5.17 1.49 7.81
N ILE A 111 -3.98 1.80 8.31
CA ILE A 111 -3.12 2.85 7.76
C ILE A 111 -1.68 2.38 7.65
N PHE A 112 -1.06 2.62 6.50
CA PHE A 112 0.38 2.46 6.27
C PHE A 112 1.07 3.79 6.50
N LEU A 113 2.07 3.81 7.39
CA LEU A 113 2.79 5.01 7.83
C LEU A 113 4.25 4.92 7.38
N GLY A 114 4.70 5.92 6.63
CA GLY A 114 6.10 6.05 6.22
C GLY A 114 6.73 7.35 6.75
N ALA A 115 7.49 8.04 5.90
CA ALA A 115 8.03 9.35 6.20
C ALA A 115 7.02 10.45 5.83
N PHE A 116 6.67 11.32 6.78
CA PHE A 116 5.82 12.50 6.58
C PHE A 116 6.08 13.56 7.65
N ASP A 117 5.63 14.82 7.42
CA ASP A 117 6.07 15.98 8.19
C ASP A 117 5.65 15.96 9.67
N HIS A 118 4.50 15.38 10.01
CA HIS A 118 3.94 15.36 11.35
C HIS A 118 4.00 13.98 12.02
N ALA A 119 4.97 13.13 11.63
CA ALA A 119 5.05 11.75 12.10
C ALA A 119 5.19 11.60 13.62
N ALA A 120 5.80 12.59 14.30
CA ALA A 120 5.97 12.58 15.76
C ALA A 120 4.63 12.71 16.51
N ASP A 121 3.67 13.43 15.93
CA ASP A 121 2.39 13.77 16.53
C ASP A 121 1.23 13.02 15.86
N ALA A 122 1.54 12.04 15.00
CA ALA A 122 0.54 11.30 14.21
C ALA A 122 -0.52 10.60 15.06
N ASP A 123 -0.19 10.23 16.30
CA ASP A 123 -1.13 9.62 17.25
C ASP A 123 -2.37 10.50 17.51
N GLU A 124 -2.23 11.83 17.43
CA GLU A 124 -3.34 12.76 17.59
C GLU A 124 -4.35 12.69 16.43
N ALA A 125 -3.89 12.28 15.24
CA ALA A 125 -4.70 12.21 14.03
C ALA A 125 -5.28 10.82 13.75
N ILE A 126 -4.65 9.76 14.23
CA ILE A 126 -5.03 8.38 13.88
C ILE A 126 -5.94 7.78 14.95
N PRO A 127 -7.21 7.47 14.63
CA PRO A 127 -8.12 6.81 15.59
C PRO A 127 -7.55 5.49 16.12
N ASP A 128 -7.80 5.17 17.40
CA ASP A 128 -7.30 3.96 18.06
C ASP A 128 -7.77 2.65 17.39
N SER A 129 -8.91 2.70 16.71
CA SER A 129 -9.47 1.55 15.99
C SER A 129 -8.74 1.23 14.68
N VAL A 130 -7.90 2.14 14.18
CA VAL A 130 -7.20 1.97 12.90
C VAL A 130 -5.90 1.20 13.10
N THR A 131 -5.78 0.05 12.45
CA THR A 131 -4.56 -0.76 12.49
C THR A 131 -3.39 -0.05 11.82
N ARG A 132 -2.27 0.10 12.51
CA ARG A 132 -1.08 0.83 12.04
C ARG A 132 0.01 -0.12 11.56
N VAL A 133 0.50 0.11 10.35
CA VAL A 133 1.60 -0.65 9.72
C VAL A 133 2.71 0.31 9.31
N GLY A 134 3.92 0.11 9.83
CA GLY A 134 5.10 0.91 9.45
C GLY A 134 5.71 0.43 8.13
N ILE A 135 5.98 1.38 7.23
CA ILE A 135 6.77 1.18 6.01
C ILE A 135 8.06 1.98 6.09
N HIS A 136 8.85 2.01 5.01
CA HIS A 136 10.14 2.72 5.00
C HIS A 136 10.01 4.18 5.49
N GLY A 137 10.86 4.54 6.46
CA GLY A 137 10.89 5.87 7.05
C GLY A 137 9.87 6.12 8.15
N ALA A 138 9.08 5.12 8.56
CA ALA A 138 8.14 5.24 9.67
C ALA A 138 8.89 5.52 10.99
N THR A 139 8.43 6.54 11.71
CA THR A 139 8.89 6.88 13.07
C THR A 139 7.77 6.78 14.10
N THR A 140 6.52 6.77 13.64
CA THR A 140 5.33 6.56 14.47
C THR A 140 5.25 5.09 14.94
N PRO A 141 4.88 4.81 16.19
CA PRO A 141 4.68 3.45 16.67
C PRO A 141 3.61 2.70 15.87
N CYS A 142 3.94 1.49 15.41
CA CYS A 142 3.07 0.65 14.60
C CYS A 142 3.00 -0.77 15.17
N ALA A 143 1.81 -1.38 15.07
CA ALA A 143 1.61 -2.78 15.48
C ALA A 143 2.36 -3.77 14.59
N TYR A 144 2.55 -3.42 13.32
CA TYR A 144 3.24 -4.24 12.32
C TYR A 144 4.28 -3.43 11.56
N GLN A 145 5.27 -4.13 11.01
CA GLN A 145 6.26 -3.55 10.10
C GLN A 145 6.21 -4.28 8.75
N LEU A 146 6.23 -3.54 7.65
CA LEU A 146 6.17 -4.13 6.30
C LEU A 146 7.22 -5.22 6.08
N LYS A 147 8.46 -4.99 6.51
CA LYS A 147 9.57 -5.96 6.38
C LYS A 147 9.23 -7.32 7.04
N ASP A 148 8.58 -7.29 8.21
CA ASP A 148 8.22 -8.49 8.95
C ASP A 148 7.00 -9.18 8.30
N ILE A 149 6.05 -8.40 7.78
CA ILE A 149 4.94 -8.90 6.99
C ILE A 149 5.45 -9.65 5.76
N LEU A 150 6.36 -9.06 5.00
CA LEU A 150 6.93 -9.66 3.79
C LEU A 150 7.73 -10.95 4.10
N ALA A 151 8.41 -11.00 5.25
CA ALA A 151 9.19 -12.17 5.68
C ALA A 151 8.29 -13.34 6.15
N ASN A 152 7.11 -13.06 6.72
CA ASN A 152 6.28 -14.04 7.40
C ASN A 152 4.99 -14.42 6.64
N ASN A 153 4.79 -13.92 5.43
CA ASN A 153 3.64 -14.29 4.60
C ASN A 153 4.08 -14.86 3.26
N GLU A 154 3.46 -15.96 2.85
CA GLU A 154 3.63 -16.50 1.50
C GLU A 154 2.91 -15.61 0.46
N PRO A 155 3.44 -15.51 -0.75
CA PRO A 155 2.81 -14.72 -1.79
C PRO A 155 1.49 -15.36 -2.24
N ARG A 156 0.46 -14.55 -2.43
CA ARG A 156 -0.81 -14.95 -3.02
C ARG A 156 -0.57 -15.53 -4.42
N GLN A 157 -1.23 -16.64 -4.74
CA GLN A 157 -0.98 -17.39 -5.99
C GLN A 157 -1.83 -16.91 -7.17
N ASP A 158 -2.97 -16.30 -6.91
CA ASP A 158 -3.87 -15.77 -7.93
C ASP A 158 -3.63 -14.27 -8.21
N SER A 159 -4.26 -13.77 -9.26
CA SER A 159 -4.19 -12.36 -9.69
C SER A 159 -5.62 -11.83 -9.90
N PRO A 160 -6.35 -11.58 -8.81
CA PRO A 160 -7.73 -11.11 -8.91
C PRO A 160 -7.80 -9.72 -9.55
N ILE A 161 -8.85 -9.51 -10.33
CA ILE A 161 -9.20 -8.20 -10.87
C ILE A 161 -10.48 -7.78 -10.14
N PRO A 162 -10.38 -6.91 -9.13
CA PRO A 162 -11.53 -6.42 -8.41
C PRO A 162 -12.47 -5.65 -9.33
N ASP A 163 -13.77 -5.82 -9.13
CA ASP A 163 -14.79 -5.05 -9.84
C ASP A 163 -14.80 -3.61 -9.27
N PRO A 164 -14.46 -2.59 -10.07
CA PRO A 164 -14.45 -1.21 -9.59
C PRO A 164 -15.86 -0.68 -9.22
N GLU A 165 -16.93 -1.29 -9.75
CA GLU A 165 -18.30 -0.91 -9.41
C GLU A 165 -18.81 -1.60 -8.12
N GLY A 166 -18.09 -2.61 -7.64
CA GLY A 166 -18.39 -3.36 -6.41
C GLY A 166 -17.64 -2.86 -5.16
N MET A 167 -16.85 -1.78 -5.28
CA MET A 167 -16.04 -1.21 -4.19
C MET A 167 -16.66 0.05 -3.60
#